data_239a357c91504805e03abc3d2fedc517
#
_entry.id   239a357c91504805e03abc3d2fedc517
#
_cell.length_a   1.000
_cell.length_b   1.000
_cell.length_c   1.000
_cell.angle_alpha   90.00
_cell.angle_beta   90.00
_cell.angle_gamma   90.00
#
_symmetry.space_group_name_H-M   'P 1'
#
loop_
_entity.id
_entity.type
_entity.pdbx_description
1 polymer ?
#
loop_
_entity_poly.entity_id
_entity_poly.type
_entity_poly.pdbx_seq_one_letter_code
_entity_poly.pdbx_strand_id
1 'polypeptide(L)'
;MAQKILIVEDNSDLSQLLGFYLSDAGYEISTAGNSAQGISKALAERPDLIITDLHLPDMNAVEATVILKRDPATSGIPIVLLTATTFGDWKTKALEAGVAKYLIKPISPLELTDVVRTLIQPLSSLKER
;
A
#
# COMPACT_ATOMS: atom_id res chain seq x y z
N MET A 1 4.73 -18.87 5.53
CA MET A 1 3.50 -18.33 4.96
C MET A 1 3.81 -17.04 4.21
N ALA A 2 3.13 -16.83 3.10
CA ALA A 2 3.35 -15.62 2.30
C ALA A 2 2.80 -14.39 3.03
N GLN A 3 3.52 -13.29 2.92
CA GLN A 3 3.03 -12.01 3.42
C GLN A 3 1.99 -11.46 2.44
N LYS A 4 0.98 -10.78 2.96
CA LYS A 4 -0.15 -10.28 2.18
C LYS A 4 -0.03 -8.79 1.93
N ILE A 5 -0.26 -8.39 0.68
CA ILE A 5 -0.30 -6.98 0.29
C ILE A 5 -1.69 -6.65 -0.23
N LEU A 6 -2.28 -5.58 0.30
CA LEU A 6 -3.55 -5.04 -0.19
C LEU A 6 -3.25 -3.88 -1.14
N ILE A 7 -3.78 -3.95 -2.36
CA ILE A 7 -3.64 -2.90 -3.36
C ILE A 7 -4.98 -2.20 -3.51
N VAL A 8 -5.00 -0.88 -3.26
CA VAL A 8 -6.20 -0.06 -3.37
C VAL A 8 -6.02 0.86 -4.57
N GLU A 9 -6.70 0.54 -5.67
CA GLU A 9 -6.52 1.20 -6.96
C GLU A 9 -7.82 1.05 -7.77
N ASP A 10 -8.36 2.14 -8.29
CA ASP A 10 -9.59 2.10 -9.08
C ASP A 10 -9.36 1.71 -10.54
N ASN A 11 -8.14 1.85 -11.05
CA ASN A 11 -7.80 1.38 -12.40
C ASN A 11 -7.48 -0.12 -12.32
N SER A 12 -8.38 -0.95 -12.85
CA SER A 12 -8.25 -2.40 -12.74
C SER A 12 -7.03 -2.95 -13.48
N ASP A 13 -6.65 -2.34 -14.61
CA ASP A 13 -5.47 -2.78 -15.35
C ASP A 13 -4.19 -2.56 -14.55
N LEU A 14 -4.07 -1.40 -13.93
CA LEU A 14 -2.92 -1.10 -13.08
C LEU A 14 -2.91 -1.99 -11.84
N SER A 15 -4.05 -2.19 -11.21
CA SER A 15 -4.19 -3.07 -10.04
C SER A 15 -3.71 -4.48 -10.38
N GLN A 16 -4.13 -5.02 -11.52
CA GLN A 16 -3.71 -6.35 -11.97
C GLN A 16 -2.22 -6.40 -12.24
N LEU A 17 -1.67 -5.37 -12.87
CA LEU A 17 -0.24 -5.32 -13.19
C LEU A 17 0.61 -5.30 -11.93
N LEU A 18 0.26 -4.45 -10.96
CA LEU A 18 0.96 -4.38 -9.68
C LEU A 18 0.83 -5.72 -8.94
N GLY A 19 -0.36 -6.30 -8.95
CA GLY A 19 -0.61 -7.60 -8.35
C GLY A 19 0.25 -8.70 -8.95
N PHE A 20 0.41 -8.69 -10.28
CA PHE A 20 1.27 -9.64 -10.98
C PHE A 20 2.72 -9.51 -10.52
N TYR A 21 3.26 -8.29 -10.51
CA TYR A 21 4.66 -8.07 -10.11
C TYR A 21 4.92 -8.55 -8.68
N LEU A 22 4.01 -8.24 -7.76
CA LEU A 22 4.20 -8.59 -6.36
C LEU A 22 3.92 -10.07 -6.10
N SER A 23 2.95 -10.65 -6.78
CA SER A 23 2.69 -12.09 -6.70
C SER A 23 3.88 -12.89 -7.21
N ASP A 24 4.50 -12.42 -8.31
CA ASP A 24 5.70 -13.06 -8.86
C ASP A 24 6.88 -12.98 -7.88
N ALA A 25 6.91 -11.95 -7.04
CA ALA A 25 7.92 -11.79 -6.00
C ALA A 25 7.63 -12.61 -4.73
N GLY A 26 6.52 -13.33 -4.69
CA GLY A 26 6.19 -14.25 -3.59
C GLY A 26 5.16 -13.74 -2.59
N TYR A 27 4.52 -12.61 -2.84
CA TYR A 27 3.51 -12.07 -1.94
C TYR A 27 2.10 -12.55 -2.32
N GLU A 28 1.23 -12.63 -1.32
CA GLU A 28 -0.18 -12.89 -1.52
C GLU A 28 -0.89 -11.56 -1.73
N ILE A 29 -1.77 -11.46 -2.73
CA ILE A 29 -2.35 -10.18 -3.17
C ILE A 29 -3.85 -10.15 -2.91
N SER A 30 -4.31 -9.03 -2.35
CA SER A 30 -5.73 -8.68 -2.24
C SER A 30 -5.91 -7.30 -2.88
N THR A 31 -7.06 -7.04 -3.48
CA THR A 31 -7.30 -5.78 -4.18
C THR A 31 -8.61 -5.15 -3.75
N ALA A 32 -8.65 -3.81 -3.83
CA ALA A 32 -9.85 -3.02 -3.57
C ALA A 32 -9.91 -1.88 -4.60
N GLY A 33 -11.11 -1.53 -5.05
CA GLY A 33 -11.31 -0.51 -6.08
C GLY A 33 -11.59 0.89 -5.56
N ASN A 34 -11.76 1.05 -4.26
CA ASN A 34 -11.99 2.36 -3.64
C ASN A 34 -11.54 2.33 -2.18
N SER A 35 -11.52 3.51 -1.55
CA SER A 35 -11.00 3.63 -0.17
C SER A 35 -11.86 2.91 0.86
N ALA A 36 -13.18 2.98 0.74
CA ALA A 36 -14.07 2.31 1.69
C ALA A 36 -13.85 0.80 1.67
N GLN A 37 -13.75 0.21 0.49
CA GLN A 37 -13.45 -1.21 0.33
C GLN A 37 -12.06 -1.54 0.86
N GLY A 38 -11.09 -0.66 0.60
CA GLY A 38 -9.73 -0.83 1.10
C GLY A 38 -9.67 -0.85 2.61
N ILE A 39 -10.34 0.09 3.26
CA ILE A 39 -10.41 0.14 4.73
C ILE A 39 -11.07 -1.11 5.28
N SER A 40 -12.19 -1.51 4.70
CA SER A 40 -12.93 -2.70 5.13
C SER A 40 -12.06 -3.97 5.02
N LYS A 41 -11.35 -4.13 3.92
CA LYS A 41 -10.46 -5.27 3.73
C LYS A 41 -9.25 -5.23 4.67
N ALA A 42 -8.70 -4.04 4.91
CA ALA A 42 -7.58 -3.90 5.83
C ALA A 42 -7.97 -4.35 7.24
N LEU A 43 -9.16 -3.96 7.70
CA LEU A 43 -9.66 -4.36 9.01
C LEU A 43 -9.93 -5.85 9.09
N ALA A 44 -10.51 -6.43 8.03
CA ALA A 44 -10.87 -7.85 8.00
C ALA A 44 -9.67 -8.77 7.79
N GLU A 45 -8.76 -8.40 6.91
CA GLU A 45 -7.66 -9.27 6.48
C GLU A 45 -6.33 -8.96 7.16
N ARG A 46 -6.16 -7.75 7.66
CA ARG A 46 -4.92 -7.28 8.30
C ARG A 46 -3.70 -7.59 7.45
N PRO A 47 -3.59 -6.99 6.25
CA PRO A 47 -2.44 -7.24 5.38
C PRO A 47 -1.15 -6.75 6.03
N ASP A 48 -0.03 -7.23 5.52
CA ASP A 48 1.28 -6.82 6.00
C ASP A 48 1.69 -5.46 5.45
N LEU A 49 1.11 -5.06 4.32
CA LEU A 49 1.40 -3.77 3.69
C LEU A 49 0.21 -3.37 2.82
N ILE A 50 -0.01 -2.06 2.71
CA ILE A 50 -1.05 -1.50 1.84
C ILE A 50 -0.38 -0.59 0.82
N ILE A 51 -0.71 -0.79 -0.47
CA ILE A 51 -0.35 0.13 -1.55
C ILE A 51 -1.63 0.80 -2.01
N THR A 52 -1.67 2.13 -2.04
CA THR A 52 -2.87 2.85 -2.42
C THR A 52 -2.55 4.03 -3.34
N ASP A 53 -3.46 4.33 -4.27
CA ASP A 53 -3.40 5.59 -5.01
C ASP A 53 -3.90 6.72 -4.10
N LEU A 54 -3.46 7.95 -4.39
CA LEU A 54 -3.90 9.13 -3.66
C LEU A 54 -5.36 9.47 -3.97
N HIS A 55 -5.70 9.52 -5.25
CA HIS A 55 -7.03 9.92 -5.70
C HIS A 55 -7.89 8.70 -6.01
N LEU A 56 -8.86 8.46 -5.14
CA LEU A 56 -9.82 7.37 -5.30
C LEU A 56 -11.23 7.98 -5.36
N PRO A 57 -12.21 7.27 -5.95
CA PRO A 57 -13.51 7.90 -6.24
C PRO A 57 -14.29 8.36 -5.02
N ASP A 58 -14.08 7.75 -3.87
CA ASP A 58 -14.86 8.05 -2.66
C ASP A 58 -14.11 8.86 -1.61
N MET A 59 -12.79 8.68 -1.48
CA MET A 59 -12.01 9.33 -0.43
C MET A 59 -10.54 9.30 -0.81
N ASN A 60 -9.80 10.39 -0.59
CA ASN A 60 -8.37 10.38 -0.89
C ASN A 60 -7.60 9.54 0.14
N ALA A 61 -6.41 9.11 -0.24
CA ALA A 61 -5.62 8.19 0.59
C ALA A 61 -5.09 8.83 1.87
N VAL A 62 -4.97 10.16 1.93
CA VAL A 62 -4.55 10.83 3.17
C VAL A 62 -5.64 10.66 4.23
N GLU A 63 -6.90 10.89 3.86
CA GLU A 63 -8.02 10.69 4.77
C GLU A 63 -8.15 9.23 5.18
N ALA A 64 -8.00 8.30 4.22
CA ALA A 64 -8.06 6.87 4.52
C ALA A 64 -6.94 6.45 5.48
N THR A 65 -5.74 7.00 5.30
CA THR A 65 -4.60 6.74 6.18
C THR A 65 -4.89 7.18 7.61
N VAL A 66 -5.49 8.36 7.79
CA VAL A 66 -5.86 8.83 9.13
C VAL A 66 -6.80 7.84 9.81
N ILE A 67 -7.79 7.33 9.08
CA ILE A 67 -8.73 6.35 9.62
C ILE A 67 -8.00 5.07 10.04
N LEU A 68 -7.14 4.54 9.17
CA LEU A 68 -6.41 3.30 9.44
C LEU A 68 -5.44 3.44 10.60
N LYS A 69 -4.78 4.59 10.72
CA LYS A 69 -3.81 4.83 11.80
C LYS A 69 -4.45 5.06 13.17
N ARG A 70 -5.74 5.38 13.21
CA ARG A 70 -6.50 5.51 14.47
C ARG A 70 -6.96 4.18 15.02
N ASP A 71 -7.06 3.15 14.19
CA ASP A 71 -7.53 1.83 14.63
C ASP A 71 -6.34 0.97 15.04
N PRO A 72 -6.31 0.45 16.28
CA PRO A 72 -5.19 -0.40 16.74
C PRO A 72 -4.94 -1.62 15.86
N ALA A 73 -5.98 -2.14 15.21
CA ALA A 73 -5.84 -3.32 14.34
C ALA A 73 -5.05 -3.04 13.08
N THR A 74 -5.03 -1.79 12.61
CA THR A 74 -4.40 -1.41 11.35
C THR A 74 -3.29 -0.36 11.49
N SER A 75 -3.12 0.22 12.67
CA SER A 75 -2.17 1.32 12.88
C SER A 75 -0.72 0.94 12.58
N GLY A 76 -0.37 -0.32 12.74
CA GLY A 76 1.00 -0.80 12.49
C GLY A 76 1.26 -1.21 11.05
N ILE A 77 0.26 -1.20 10.17
CA ILE A 77 0.45 -1.63 8.79
C ILE A 77 1.11 -0.50 7.99
N PRO A 78 2.28 -0.73 7.37
CA PRO A 78 2.89 0.29 6.53
C PRO A 78 2.05 0.56 5.29
N ILE A 79 1.93 1.85 4.93
CA ILE A 79 1.16 2.29 3.79
C ILE A 79 2.10 2.94 2.78
N VAL A 80 2.06 2.47 1.55
CA VAL A 80 2.81 3.02 0.42
C VAL A 80 1.80 3.72 -0.48
N LEU A 81 2.00 5.02 -0.71
CA LEU A 81 1.15 5.78 -1.62
C LEU A 81 1.84 5.85 -2.96
N LEU A 82 1.15 5.40 -4.02
CA LEU A 82 1.67 5.37 -5.38
C LEU A 82 0.72 6.15 -6.27
N THR A 83 1.17 7.32 -6.78
CA THR A 83 0.28 8.25 -7.48
C THR A 83 1.01 8.97 -8.62
N ALA A 84 0.24 9.44 -9.60
CA ALA A 84 0.76 10.29 -10.67
C ALA A 84 0.87 11.76 -10.25
N THR A 85 0.36 12.13 -9.08
CA THR A 85 0.32 13.52 -8.62
C THR A 85 1.70 13.97 -8.12
N THR A 86 2.26 15.00 -8.76
CA THR A 86 3.59 15.54 -8.43
C THR A 86 3.55 16.96 -7.88
N PHE A 87 2.37 17.59 -7.83
CA PHE A 87 2.21 18.99 -7.44
C PHE A 87 1.49 19.09 -6.09
N GLY A 88 1.58 20.29 -5.49
CA GLY A 88 0.96 20.57 -4.21
C GLY A 88 1.74 20.01 -3.05
N ASP A 89 1.11 19.98 -1.89
CA ASP A 89 1.72 19.53 -0.63
C ASP A 89 1.24 18.13 -0.22
N TRP A 90 0.77 17.33 -1.18
CA TRP A 90 0.25 15.99 -0.90
C TRP A 90 1.26 15.07 -0.24
N LYS A 91 2.53 15.16 -0.68
CA LYS A 91 3.59 14.32 -0.08
C LYS A 91 3.76 14.63 1.40
N THR A 92 3.81 15.91 1.75
CA THR A 92 3.93 16.33 3.15
C THR A 92 2.73 15.86 3.96
N LYS A 93 1.52 16.09 3.45
CA LYS A 93 0.29 15.67 4.13
C LYS A 93 0.23 14.16 4.32
N ALA A 94 0.64 13.39 3.31
CA ALA A 94 0.63 11.94 3.38
C ALA A 94 1.61 11.44 4.46
N LEU A 95 2.82 11.97 4.48
CA LEU A 95 3.83 11.56 5.46
C LEU A 95 3.39 11.96 6.87
N GLU A 96 2.80 13.13 7.05
CA GLU A 96 2.27 13.56 8.34
C GLU A 96 1.12 12.67 8.81
N ALA A 97 0.32 12.15 7.88
CA ALA A 97 -0.79 11.25 8.22
C ALA A 97 -0.29 9.85 8.59
N GLY A 98 0.95 9.50 8.27
CA GLY A 98 1.54 8.22 8.63
C GLY A 98 1.87 7.30 7.46
N VAL A 99 1.84 7.80 6.22
CA VAL A 99 2.27 7.04 5.05
C VAL A 99 3.77 6.80 5.13
N ALA A 100 4.21 5.56 4.89
CA ALA A 100 5.63 5.19 4.98
C ALA A 100 6.44 5.66 3.77
N LYS A 101 5.84 5.63 2.57
CA LYS A 101 6.50 6.03 1.32
C LYS A 101 5.49 6.70 0.38
N TYR A 102 5.93 7.76 -0.29
CA TYR A 102 5.16 8.45 -1.33
C TYR A 102 5.91 8.28 -2.65
N LEU A 103 5.37 7.47 -3.56
CA LEU A 103 6.03 7.12 -4.83
C LEU A 103 5.23 7.68 -6.00
N ILE A 104 5.95 8.03 -7.07
CA ILE A 104 5.37 8.63 -8.26
C ILE A 104 5.29 7.61 -9.39
N LYS A 105 4.11 7.49 -10.01
CA LYS A 105 3.90 6.66 -11.20
C LYS A 105 4.58 7.30 -12.43
N PRO A 106 5.08 6.51 -13.36
CA PRO A 106 5.18 5.06 -13.35
C PRO A 106 6.34 4.58 -12.48
N ILE A 107 6.19 3.40 -11.87
CA ILE A 107 7.25 2.80 -11.05
C ILE A 107 7.67 1.49 -11.68
N SER A 108 8.97 1.19 -11.68
CA SER A 108 9.46 -0.07 -12.20
C SER A 108 9.12 -1.21 -11.24
N PRO A 109 8.95 -2.45 -11.77
CA PRO A 109 8.71 -3.61 -10.90
C PRO A 109 9.80 -3.81 -9.86
N LEU A 110 11.06 -3.61 -10.25
CA LEU A 110 12.18 -3.78 -9.34
C LEU A 110 12.14 -2.76 -8.21
N GLU A 111 11.89 -1.49 -8.52
CA GLU A 111 11.78 -0.43 -7.52
C GLU A 111 10.64 -0.72 -6.56
N LEU A 112 9.49 -1.14 -7.06
CA LEU A 112 8.34 -1.46 -6.22
C LEU A 112 8.63 -2.61 -5.28
N THR A 113 9.20 -3.71 -5.79
CA THR A 113 9.54 -4.85 -4.94
C THR A 113 10.60 -4.52 -3.92
N ASP A 114 11.57 -3.66 -4.25
CA ASP A 114 12.59 -3.23 -3.31
C ASP A 114 11.98 -2.42 -2.16
N VAL A 115 11.07 -1.49 -2.46
CA VAL A 115 10.37 -0.70 -1.44
C VAL A 115 9.58 -1.62 -0.51
N VAL A 116 8.82 -2.55 -1.09
CA VAL A 116 8.01 -3.51 -0.31
C VAL A 116 8.91 -4.35 0.58
N ARG A 117 9.98 -4.90 0.03
CA ARG A 117 10.91 -5.75 0.78
C ARG A 117 11.55 -5.00 1.95
N THR A 118 11.86 -3.72 1.75
CA THR A 118 12.44 -2.89 2.81
C THR A 118 11.46 -2.69 3.96
N LEU A 119 10.17 -2.55 3.66
CA LEU A 119 9.16 -2.28 4.67
C LEU A 119 8.67 -3.52 5.40
N ILE A 120 8.61 -4.67 4.72
CA ILE A 120 8.08 -5.92 5.29
C ILE A 120 9.01 -7.10 4.99
N GLN A 121 10.16 -7.14 5.66
CA GLN A 121 11.10 -8.26 5.50
C GLN A 121 10.55 -9.52 6.15
N PRO A 122 10.72 -10.69 5.50
CA PRO A 122 10.36 -11.95 6.12
C PRO A 122 11.16 -12.18 7.41
N LEU A 123 10.52 -12.80 8.40
CA LEU A 123 11.18 -13.13 9.67
C LEU A 123 12.42 -14.00 9.46
N SER A 124 12.39 -14.90 8.49
CA SER A 124 13.52 -15.77 8.16
C SER A 124 14.76 -14.96 7.79
N SER A 125 14.60 -13.84 7.07
CA SER A 125 15.72 -12.97 6.71
C SER A 125 16.35 -12.31 7.91
N LEU A 126 15.54 -11.96 8.92
CA LEU A 126 16.04 -11.36 10.16
C LEU A 126 16.81 -12.37 11.00
N LYS A 127 16.38 -13.63 10.99
CA LYS A 127 17.03 -14.69 11.80
C LYS A 127 18.40 -15.08 11.26
N GLU A 128 18.64 -14.86 10.00
CA GLU A 128 19.91 -15.21 9.37
C GLU A 128 21.02 -14.20 9.66
N ARG A 129 20.70 -13.14 10.33
CA ARG A 129 21.64 -12.09 10.68
C ARG A 129 22.09 -12.25 12.13
#